data_89737fd248ee5aa2fb3e44f31b50a713
#
_entry.id   89737fd248ee5aa2fb3e44f31b50a713
#
_cell.length_a   1.000
_cell.length_b   1.000
_cell.length_c   1.000
_cell.angle_alpha   90.00
_cell.angle_beta   90.00
_cell.angle_gamma   90.00
#
_symmetry.space_group_name_H-M   'P 1'
#
loop_
_entity.id
_entity.type
_entity.pdbx_description
1 polymer ?
#
loop_
_entity_poly.entity_id
_entity_poly.type
_entity_poly.pdbx_seq_one_letter_code
_entity_poly.pdbx_strand_id
1 'polypeptide(L)'
;ELSYFSTYIPIKATDFDKVELYRLKEQAQKVINEHILSTHIAVMFFSDLLKYKVEFSDDDFETLKAFLKIEFKRMLRKVGYKNFQDIDFKSVDELLVALLDVCEEMHYEASDYCDRIGFQNEGISPYMGSLCSYLHFLHPLLTKFSQLHSIPSYLYILIDDADNLNTTQKQVLNSWVYYRLGTNISLKISTQMRYNVYLTLSGQTIDSPHDYSEVNISNVYTSSKNKYKELIHDIVQRRLVEFKLPNTNPNDFFPEYKKQEEAINKIYKYYIKQFEEGKSRGSKKFDDANRYSRPDYIKELKSSSKQGSSYFYSGFNQLIHLSSGIVRYFLESSTYMYSEMLKNSTKKEIEFISPTVQNKVSRAYSNEFLFEEFEKHKKTAKLRGYSSDNIRYLRNLIDALGGLFSAILLSNASERRVFSVAISNEPDELITEVFELGVGLGYFQISTIGNKEGTGRTRLYVMNRRLAPVFTLDPTSFAGYKFLRNEELKLAILDPQNFIRSMKKKLSLNVEEDLYVNDQLELFEE
;
A
#
# COMPACT_ATOMS: atom_id res chain seq x y z
N GLU A 1 11.59 25.67 16.14
CA GLU A 1 12.21 24.54 16.90
C GLU A 1 11.53 23.24 16.48
N LEU A 2 12.32 22.24 16.09
CA LEU A 2 11.79 20.91 15.80
C LEU A 2 11.45 20.23 17.14
N SER A 3 10.24 19.68 17.26
CA SER A 3 9.81 18.98 18.47
C SER A 3 10.35 17.54 18.56
N TYR A 4 10.99 17.04 17.51
CA TYR A 4 11.53 15.68 17.42
C TYR A 4 12.69 15.60 16.43
N PHE A 5 13.57 14.60 16.63
CA PHE A 5 14.55 14.16 15.64
C PHE A 5 14.09 12.80 15.08
N SER A 6 14.28 12.56 13.79
CA SER A 6 13.86 11.31 13.15
C SER A 6 14.95 10.73 12.26
N THR A 7 15.12 9.42 12.35
CA THR A 7 15.99 8.64 11.47
C THR A 7 15.13 7.74 10.58
N TYR A 8 15.37 7.79 9.28
CA TYR A 8 14.67 7.01 8.27
C TYR A 8 15.43 5.73 7.94
N ILE A 9 14.76 4.58 8.12
CA ILE A 9 15.32 3.24 7.95
C ILE A 9 14.55 2.53 6.83
N PRO A 10 14.98 2.62 5.56
CA PRO A 10 14.37 1.86 4.47
C PRO A 10 14.78 0.39 4.55
N ILE A 11 13.81 -0.50 4.63
CA ILE A 11 14.07 -1.95 4.62
C ILE A 11 14.00 -2.46 3.18
N LYS A 12 15.15 -2.84 2.63
CA LYS A 12 15.24 -3.51 1.34
C LYS A 12 15.47 -5.00 1.55
N ALA A 13 14.67 -5.84 0.90
CA ALA A 13 14.77 -7.30 1.06
C ALA A 13 16.17 -7.83 0.76
N THR A 14 16.87 -7.26 -0.23
CA THR A 14 18.24 -7.65 -0.61
C THR A 14 19.27 -7.44 0.50
N ASP A 15 19.03 -6.48 1.39
CA ASP A 15 20.00 -6.13 2.43
C ASP A 15 19.78 -6.94 3.72
N PHE A 16 18.54 -7.39 3.94
CA PHE A 16 18.12 -8.01 5.20
C PHE A 16 17.78 -9.50 5.08
N ASP A 17 17.33 -9.99 3.91
CA ASP A 17 16.97 -11.39 3.75
C ASP A 17 18.21 -12.25 3.46
N LYS A 18 18.96 -12.52 4.51
CA LYS A 18 20.14 -13.38 4.49
C LYS A 18 19.70 -14.84 4.65
N VAL A 19 19.37 -15.49 3.53
CA VAL A 19 18.89 -16.89 3.47
C VAL A 19 19.91 -17.88 4.06
N GLU A 20 21.19 -17.54 4.06
CA GLU A 20 22.29 -18.32 4.62
C GLU A 20 22.12 -18.54 6.12
N LEU A 21 21.45 -17.60 6.81
CA LEU A 21 21.15 -17.72 8.25
C LEU A 21 20.28 -18.93 8.59
N TYR A 22 19.45 -19.42 7.65
CA TYR A 22 18.64 -20.63 7.88
C TYR A 22 19.46 -21.91 8.10
N ARG A 23 20.76 -21.89 7.78
CA ARG A 23 21.71 -22.97 8.08
C ARG A 23 22.14 -23.00 9.56
N LEU A 24 21.94 -21.90 10.29
CA LEU A 24 22.26 -21.81 11.71
C LEU A 24 21.15 -22.42 12.56
N LYS A 25 21.52 -22.79 13.81
CA LYS A 25 20.51 -23.14 14.82
C LYS A 25 19.60 -21.95 15.09
N GLU A 26 18.31 -22.22 15.34
CA GLU A 26 17.28 -21.19 15.54
C GLU A 26 17.69 -20.09 16.53
N GLN A 27 18.33 -20.47 17.65
CA GLN A 27 18.79 -19.48 18.64
C GLN A 27 19.85 -18.53 18.07
N ALA A 28 20.78 -19.03 17.28
CA ALA A 28 21.80 -18.20 16.63
C ALA A 28 21.19 -17.29 15.56
N GLN A 29 20.19 -17.78 14.80
CA GLN A 29 19.45 -16.95 13.86
C GLN A 29 18.81 -15.75 14.56
N LYS A 30 18.14 -15.96 15.69
CA LYS A 30 17.48 -14.89 16.47
C LYS A 30 18.48 -13.80 16.89
N VAL A 31 19.61 -14.21 17.43
CA VAL A 31 20.63 -13.28 17.94
C VAL A 31 21.30 -12.49 16.81
N ILE A 32 21.66 -13.14 15.70
CA ILE A 32 22.30 -12.45 14.58
C ILE A 32 21.32 -11.51 13.86
N ASN A 33 20.05 -11.90 13.68
CA ASN A 33 19.03 -11.02 13.09
C ASN A 33 18.79 -9.79 13.97
N GLU A 34 18.76 -9.92 15.29
CA GLU A 34 18.65 -8.78 16.20
C GLU A 34 19.89 -7.88 16.12
N HIS A 35 21.09 -8.46 16.03
CA HIS A 35 22.32 -7.72 15.88
C HIS A 35 22.35 -6.90 14.57
N ILE A 36 22.01 -7.51 13.44
CA ILE A 36 21.97 -6.85 12.12
C ILE A 36 21.01 -5.65 12.16
N LEU A 37 19.79 -5.82 12.69
CA LEU A 37 18.82 -4.74 12.79
C LEU A 37 19.30 -3.63 13.74
N SER A 38 19.84 -3.99 14.90
CA SER A 38 20.30 -3.03 15.90
C SER A 38 21.48 -2.17 15.39
N THR A 39 22.45 -2.80 14.75
CA THR A 39 23.63 -2.10 14.19
C THR A 39 23.25 -1.26 12.98
N HIS A 40 22.38 -1.76 12.09
CA HIS A 40 21.92 -0.98 10.95
C HIS A 40 21.21 0.31 11.37
N ILE A 41 20.32 0.24 12.38
CA ILE A 41 19.64 1.43 12.89
C ILE A 41 20.65 2.40 13.52
N ALA A 42 21.65 1.91 14.24
CA ALA A 42 22.70 2.76 14.82
C ALA A 42 23.52 3.47 13.72
N VAL A 43 23.91 2.76 12.66
CA VAL A 43 24.60 3.32 11.48
C VAL A 43 23.77 4.44 10.86
N MET A 44 22.49 4.17 10.57
CA MET A 44 21.61 5.18 9.97
C MET A 44 21.41 6.40 10.88
N PHE A 45 21.29 6.19 12.19
CA PHE A 45 21.14 7.25 13.16
C PHE A 45 22.35 8.22 13.16
N PHE A 46 23.58 7.68 13.22
CA PHE A 46 24.79 8.51 13.18
C PHE A 46 25.01 9.16 11.81
N SER A 47 24.70 8.45 10.72
CA SER A 47 24.73 9.00 9.37
C SER A 47 23.79 10.19 9.21
N ASP A 48 22.58 10.12 9.79
CA ASP A 48 21.62 11.23 9.76
C ASP A 48 22.09 12.42 10.63
N LEU A 49 22.67 12.19 11.81
CA LEU A 49 23.22 13.27 12.63
C LEU A 49 24.30 14.06 11.87
N LEU A 50 25.21 13.36 11.20
CA LEU A 50 26.26 13.97 10.37
C LEU A 50 25.69 14.67 9.13
N LYS A 51 24.75 14.03 8.44
CA LYS A 51 24.12 14.55 7.22
C LYS A 51 23.35 15.85 7.46
N TYR A 52 22.57 15.90 8.54
CA TYR A 52 21.78 17.07 8.89
C TYR A 52 22.57 18.14 9.63
N LYS A 53 23.86 17.91 9.88
CA LYS A 53 24.78 18.86 10.54
C LYS A 53 24.18 19.41 11.82
N VAL A 54 23.75 18.50 12.70
CA VAL A 54 23.20 18.90 14.00
C VAL A 54 24.27 19.67 14.78
N GLU A 55 23.99 20.92 15.15
CA GLU A 55 24.90 21.75 15.94
C GLU A 55 24.79 21.35 17.41
N PHE A 56 25.89 20.87 17.98
CA PHE A 56 25.97 20.49 19.37
C PHE A 56 26.59 21.61 20.21
N SER A 57 26.09 21.80 21.43
CA SER A 57 26.69 22.71 22.40
C SER A 57 28.00 22.13 22.95
N ASP A 58 28.86 23.02 23.49
CA ASP A 58 30.09 22.58 24.16
C ASP A 58 29.79 21.66 25.35
N ASP A 59 28.70 21.85 26.05
CA ASP A 59 28.27 21.04 27.19
C ASP A 59 27.86 19.62 26.72
N ASP A 60 27.12 19.54 25.62
CA ASP A 60 26.79 18.25 25.01
C ASP A 60 28.04 17.51 24.51
N PHE A 61 29.02 18.25 23.97
CA PHE A 61 30.28 17.66 23.53
C PHE A 61 31.05 17.04 24.69
N GLU A 62 31.21 17.75 25.80
CA GLU A 62 31.85 17.20 27.00
C GLU A 62 31.08 16.01 27.60
N THR A 63 29.74 16.10 27.57
CA THR A 63 28.87 14.99 27.98
C THR A 63 29.10 13.75 27.13
N LEU A 64 29.20 13.90 25.80
CA LEU A 64 29.48 12.79 24.87
C LEU A 64 30.88 12.20 25.07
N LYS A 65 31.91 13.06 25.28
CA LYS A 65 33.27 12.57 25.60
C LYS A 65 33.30 11.72 26.88
N ALA A 66 32.61 12.19 27.93
CA ALA A 66 32.50 11.42 29.17
C ALA A 66 31.75 10.09 28.96
N PHE A 67 30.67 10.12 28.20
CA PHE A 67 29.90 8.91 27.82
C PHE A 67 30.77 7.89 27.08
N LEU A 68 31.53 8.30 26.08
CA LEU A 68 32.40 7.40 25.33
C LEU A 68 33.46 6.74 26.23
N LYS A 69 34.11 7.53 27.08
CA LYS A 69 35.18 7.04 27.94
C LYS A 69 34.71 5.96 28.92
N ILE A 70 33.50 6.04 29.43
CA ILE A 70 33.03 5.17 30.51
C ILE A 70 31.91 4.23 30.04
N GLU A 71 30.79 4.79 29.63
CA GLU A 71 29.57 4.02 29.40
C GLU A 71 29.61 3.26 28.07
N PHE A 72 29.98 3.94 27.00
CA PHE A 72 30.04 3.33 25.67
C PHE A 72 31.11 2.23 25.61
N LYS A 73 32.28 2.45 26.18
CA LYS A 73 33.29 1.37 26.32
C LYS A 73 32.76 0.18 27.08
N ARG A 74 32.01 0.40 28.15
CA ARG A 74 31.38 -0.69 28.90
C ARG A 74 30.34 -1.41 28.07
N MET A 75 29.55 -0.70 27.25
CA MET A 75 28.61 -1.29 26.31
C MET A 75 29.31 -2.14 25.27
N LEU A 76 30.38 -1.62 24.64
CA LEU A 76 31.17 -2.36 23.65
C LEU A 76 31.77 -3.65 24.20
N ARG A 77 32.34 -3.62 25.43
CA ARG A 77 32.84 -4.83 26.08
C ARG A 77 31.74 -5.87 26.29
N LYS A 78 30.53 -5.45 26.69
CA LYS A 78 29.39 -6.36 26.91
C LYS A 78 28.91 -7.03 25.63
N VAL A 79 28.96 -6.35 24.50
CA VAL A 79 28.60 -6.90 23.20
C VAL A 79 29.75 -7.65 22.51
N GLY A 80 30.94 -7.67 23.13
CA GLY A 80 32.10 -8.43 22.63
C GLY A 80 33.03 -7.65 21.69
N TYR A 81 32.77 -6.35 21.45
CA TYR A 81 33.62 -5.52 20.60
C TYR A 81 34.91 -5.10 21.35
N LYS A 82 36.10 -5.30 20.74
CA LYS A 82 37.40 -5.13 21.39
C LYS A 82 38.28 -4.03 20.77
N ASN A 83 37.96 -3.56 19.59
CA ASN A 83 38.84 -2.73 18.79
C ASN A 83 38.72 -1.20 19.08
N PHE A 84 37.90 -0.81 20.05
CA PHE A 84 37.70 0.60 20.35
C PHE A 84 38.94 1.21 21.02
N GLN A 85 39.53 2.23 20.35
CA GLN A 85 40.70 2.94 20.83
C GLN A 85 40.30 4.17 21.64
N ASP A 86 41.15 4.56 22.59
CA ASP A 86 41.01 5.85 23.29
C ASP A 86 41.54 6.98 22.41
N ILE A 87 40.64 7.75 21.86
CA ILE A 87 40.92 8.90 21.01
C ILE A 87 40.51 10.15 21.79
N ASP A 88 41.32 11.18 21.75
CA ASP A 88 40.97 12.50 22.25
C ASP A 88 40.35 13.31 21.09
N PHE A 89 39.01 13.39 21.08
CA PHE A 89 38.25 14.05 20.02
C PHE A 89 38.32 15.56 20.15
N LYS A 90 38.58 16.26 19.03
CA LYS A 90 38.67 17.72 18.97
C LYS A 90 37.34 18.36 18.57
N SER A 91 36.44 17.62 17.97
CA SER A 91 35.12 18.10 17.57
C SER A 91 34.05 17.02 17.74
N VAL A 92 32.77 17.42 17.74
CA VAL A 92 31.65 16.51 17.77
C VAL A 92 31.60 15.67 16.50
N ASP A 93 31.94 16.26 15.35
CA ASP A 93 31.94 15.52 14.06
C ASP A 93 32.94 14.36 14.09
N GLU A 94 34.18 14.60 14.59
CA GLU A 94 35.17 13.51 14.77
C GLU A 94 34.63 12.39 15.69
N LEU A 95 33.93 12.77 16.76
CA LEU A 95 33.33 11.85 17.71
C LEU A 95 32.19 11.04 17.06
N LEU A 96 31.30 11.71 16.31
CA LEU A 96 30.18 11.05 15.61
C LEU A 96 30.69 10.12 14.50
N VAL A 97 31.73 10.50 13.76
CA VAL A 97 32.37 9.64 12.77
C VAL A 97 32.94 8.38 13.45
N ALA A 98 33.63 8.52 14.57
CA ALA A 98 34.17 7.36 15.29
C ALA A 98 33.04 6.42 15.82
N LEU A 99 31.89 6.97 16.22
CA LEU A 99 30.72 6.16 16.59
C LEU A 99 30.12 5.44 15.39
N LEU A 100 30.03 6.14 14.25
CA LEU A 100 29.58 5.56 12.99
C LEU A 100 30.48 4.41 12.55
N ASP A 101 31.80 4.63 12.50
CA ASP A 101 32.79 3.62 12.10
C ASP A 101 32.69 2.35 12.95
N VAL A 102 32.54 2.48 14.28
CA VAL A 102 32.34 1.34 15.17
C VAL A 102 31.06 0.57 14.84
N CYS A 103 29.96 1.30 14.61
CA CYS A 103 28.70 0.64 14.27
C CYS A 103 28.74 -0.01 12.89
N GLU A 104 29.40 0.60 11.91
CA GLU A 104 29.61 0.03 10.57
C GLU A 104 30.49 -1.22 10.62
N GLU A 105 31.59 -1.20 11.39
CA GLU A 105 32.46 -2.38 11.57
C GLU A 105 31.67 -3.54 12.16
N MET A 106 30.91 -3.32 13.25
CA MET A 106 30.09 -4.35 13.86
C MET A 106 29.02 -4.90 12.91
N HIS A 107 28.39 -4.03 12.11
CA HIS A 107 27.40 -4.41 11.11
C HIS A 107 28.02 -5.23 9.97
N TYR A 108 29.17 -4.79 9.47
CA TYR A 108 29.90 -5.45 8.40
C TYR A 108 30.40 -6.83 8.81
N GLU A 109 30.96 -7.01 10.02
CA GLU A 109 31.38 -8.31 10.54
C GLU A 109 30.26 -9.36 10.47
N ALA A 110 29.05 -8.98 10.85
CA ALA A 110 27.91 -9.88 10.80
C ALA A 110 27.45 -10.16 9.36
N SER A 111 27.44 -9.15 8.49
CA SER A 111 27.10 -9.32 7.09
C SER A 111 28.11 -10.21 6.35
N ASP A 112 29.42 -9.99 6.54
CA ASP A 112 30.49 -10.81 5.98
C ASP A 112 30.40 -12.27 6.45
N TYR A 113 30.09 -12.46 7.74
CA TYR A 113 29.86 -13.81 8.27
C TYR A 113 28.69 -14.51 7.57
N CYS A 114 27.56 -13.83 7.40
CA CYS A 114 26.39 -14.37 6.70
C CYS A 114 26.76 -14.79 5.27
N ASP A 115 27.45 -13.92 4.55
CA ASP A 115 27.85 -14.17 3.16
C ASP A 115 28.82 -15.37 3.07
N ARG A 116 29.75 -15.52 4.02
CA ARG A 116 30.72 -16.65 4.07
C ARG A 116 30.10 -17.99 4.42
N ILE A 117 29.02 -18.03 5.21
CA ILE A 117 28.31 -19.28 5.53
C ILE A 117 27.87 -20.01 4.26
N GLY A 118 27.49 -19.29 3.22
CA GLY A 118 27.05 -19.85 1.94
C GLY A 118 28.11 -20.73 1.27
N PHE A 119 29.38 -20.44 1.50
CA PHE A 119 30.50 -21.15 0.89
C PHE A 119 31.05 -22.33 1.74
N GLN A 120 30.52 -22.56 2.93
CA GLN A 120 30.97 -23.63 3.81
C GLN A 120 30.22 -24.94 3.52
N ASN A 121 30.92 -25.98 3.05
CA ASN A 121 30.33 -27.27 2.68
C ASN A 121 30.12 -28.19 3.89
N GLU A 122 31.07 -28.23 4.83
CA GLU A 122 31.06 -29.10 6.01
C GLU A 122 31.32 -28.28 7.28
N GLY A 123 30.32 -28.26 8.15
CA GLY A 123 30.38 -27.53 9.41
C GLY A 123 30.36 -26.00 9.24
N ILE A 124 29.62 -25.32 10.09
CA ILE A 124 29.55 -23.87 10.07
C ILE A 124 30.51 -23.33 11.12
N SER A 125 31.45 -22.46 10.72
CA SER A 125 32.34 -21.78 11.66
C SER A 125 31.53 -20.92 12.62
N PRO A 126 31.88 -20.89 13.92
CA PRO A 126 31.17 -20.05 14.88
C PRO A 126 31.34 -18.55 14.55
N TYR A 127 30.31 -17.78 14.76
CA TYR A 127 30.41 -16.31 14.71
C TYR A 127 31.24 -15.84 15.93
N MET A 128 32.27 -15.05 15.66
CA MET A 128 33.20 -14.57 16.68
C MET A 128 33.16 -13.04 16.86
N GLY A 129 32.31 -12.35 16.09
CA GLY A 129 32.16 -10.92 16.18
C GLY A 129 31.27 -10.46 17.35
N SER A 130 30.99 -9.18 17.38
CA SER A 130 30.12 -8.56 18.38
C SER A 130 28.66 -8.97 18.22
N LEU A 131 27.88 -8.93 19.31
CA LEU A 131 26.46 -9.25 19.33
C LEU A 131 25.66 -8.15 20.03
N CYS A 132 25.18 -7.18 19.25
CA CYS A 132 24.36 -6.07 19.71
C CYS A 132 22.88 -6.47 19.81
N SER A 133 22.24 -6.14 20.93
CA SER A 133 20.80 -6.26 21.08
C SER A 133 20.16 -4.90 21.31
N TYR A 134 18.85 -4.81 21.10
CA TYR A 134 18.10 -3.60 21.39
C TYR A 134 18.25 -3.15 22.84
N LEU A 135 18.06 -4.07 23.78
CA LEU A 135 18.07 -3.78 25.23
C LEU A 135 19.44 -3.35 25.76
N HIS A 136 20.52 -3.94 25.24
CA HIS A 136 21.86 -3.73 25.83
C HIS A 136 22.75 -2.82 25.01
N PHE A 137 22.36 -2.48 23.79
CA PHE A 137 23.14 -1.62 22.92
C PHE A 137 22.31 -0.48 22.31
N LEU A 138 21.34 -0.78 21.43
CA LEU A 138 20.67 0.27 20.65
C LEU A 138 19.83 1.22 21.51
N HIS A 139 18.96 0.70 22.36
CA HIS A 139 18.09 1.53 23.21
C HIS A 139 18.88 2.40 24.20
N PRO A 140 19.88 1.90 24.96
CA PRO A 140 20.72 2.74 25.80
C PRO A 140 21.47 3.83 25.03
N LEU A 141 21.97 3.48 23.83
CA LEU A 141 22.65 4.44 22.94
C LEU A 141 21.72 5.59 22.53
N LEU A 142 20.55 5.27 21.99
CA LEU A 142 19.56 6.25 21.57
C LEU A 142 19.04 7.07 22.78
N THR A 143 18.87 6.46 23.94
CA THR A 143 18.46 7.12 25.18
C THR A 143 19.49 8.19 25.58
N LYS A 144 20.78 7.89 25.47
CA LYS A 144 21.83 8.87 25.78
C LYS A 144 21.74 10.09 24.88
N PHE A 145 21.53 9.89 23.57
CA PHE A 145 21.38 11.01 22.62
C PHE A 145 20.09 11.80 22.83
N SER A 146 18.98 11.16 23.22
CA SER A 146 17.71 11.86 23.53
C SER A 146 17.79 12.77 24.78
N GLN A 147 18.84 12.65 25.59
CA GLN A 147 19.09 13.45 26.78
C GLN A 147 19.98 14.67 26.53
N LEU A 148 20.57 14.80 25.34
CA LEU A 148 21.40 15.94 24.97
C LEU A 148 20.53 17.17 24.68
N HIS A 149 21.00 18.35 25.04
CA HIS A 149 20.27 19.59 24.86
C HIS A 149 20.13 20.00 23.38
N SER A 150 21.13 19.67 22.58
CA SER A 150 21.16 19.98 21.16
C SER A 150 20.25 19.08 20.30
N ILE A 151 19.75 17.98 20.85
CA ILE A 151 18.83 17.06 20.16
C ILE A 151 17.44 17.18 20.79
N PRO A 152 16.35 17.25 19.98
CA PRO A 152 15.00 17.16 20.50
C PRO A 152 14.81 15.91 21.36
N SER A 153 14.11 16.05 22.50
CA SER A 153 13.95 14.96 23.47
C SER A 153 13.24 13.72 22.90
N TYR A 154 12.49 13.88 21.80
CA TYR A 154 11.79 12.77 21.15
C TYR A 154 12.54 12.29 19.91
N LEU A 155 12.93 11.01 19.90
CA LEU A 155 13.56 10.33 18.77
C LEU A 155 12.56 9.41 18.10
N TYR A 156 12.35 9.59 16.80
CA TYR A 156 11.52 8.72 15.98
C TYR A 156 12.38 7.88 15.05
N ILE A 157 12.29 6.57 15.21
CA ILE A 157 12.91 5.61 14.30
C ILE A 157 11.83 5.19 13.29
N LEU A 158 11.99 5.67 12.06
CA LEU A 158 11.01 5.51 10.99
C LEU A 158 11.41 4.29 10.13
N ILE A 159 10.89 3.11 10.47
CA ILE A 159 11.18 1.86 9.77
C ILE A 159 10.17 1.71 8.63
N ASP A 160 10.66 1.80 7.39
CA ASP A 160 9.82 1.77 6.19
C ASP A 160 9.91 0.42 5.48
N ASP A 161 8.78 -0.01 4.90
CA ASP A 161 8.64 -1.29 4.20
C ASP A 161 9.02 -2.52 5.06
N ALA A 162 8.63 -2.54 6.34
CA ALA A 162 8.95 -3.61 7.29
C ALA A 162 8.38 -5.00 6.90
N ASP A 163 7.46 -5.06 5.94
CA ASP A 163 7.02 -6.32 5.35
C ASP A 163 8.12 -7.05 4.54
N ASN A 164 9.18 -6.35 4.13
CA ASN A 164 10.37 -6.94 3.52
C ASN A 164 11.28 -7.71 4.50
N LEU A 165 11.10 -7.53 5.81
CA LEU A 165 11.81 -8.31 6.82
C LEU A 165 11.38 -9.78 6.77
N ASN A 166 12.33 -10.70 7.04
CA ASN A 166 12.00 -12.12 7.22
C ASN A 166 11.24 -12.37 8.54
N THR A 167 10.73 -13.58 8.72
CA THR A 167 9.91 -13.92 9.89
C THR A 167 10.61 -13.66 11.22
N THR A 168 11.89 -14.05 11.34
CA THR A 168 12.68 -13.84 12.57
C THR A 168 12.90 -12.35 12.85
N GLN A 169 13.20 -11.56 11.82
CA GLN A 169 13.39 -10.12 11.96
C GLN A 169 12.09 -9.40 12.36
N LYS A 170 10.92 -9.83 11.82
CA LYS A 170 9.61 -9.35 12.26
C LYS A 170 9.37 -9.66 13.74
N GLN A 171 9.72 -10.86 14.18
CA GLN A 171 9.64 -11.24 15.61
C GLN A 171 10.58 -10.41 16.50
N VAL A 172 11.79 -10.11 16.03
CA VAL A 172 12.72 -9.17 16.70
C VAL A 172 12.06 -7.81 16.88
N LEU A 173 11.55 -7.22 15.79
CA LEU A 173 10.92 -5.90 15.81
C LEU A 173 9.69 -5.88 16.73
N ASN A 174 8.85 -6.92 16.68
CA ASN A 174 7.72 -7.07 17.58
C ASN A 174 8.15 -7.16 19.07
N SER A 175 9.29 -7.81 19.34
CA SER A 175 9.85 -7.86 20.70
C SER A 175 10.22 -6.47 21.19
N TRP A 176 10.80 -5.61 20.34
CA TRP A 176 11.13 -4.23 20.71
C TRP A 176 9.90 -3.39 21.01
N VAL A 177 8.83 -3.57 20.22
CA VAL A 177 7.52 -2.94 20.48
C VAL A 177 6.95 -3.43 21.82
N TYR A 178 7.02 -4.73 22.08
CA TYR A 178 6.51 -5.35 23.32
C TYR A 178 7.24 -4.89 24.58
N TYR A 179 8.55 -4.58 24.50
CA TYR A 179 9.32 -4.13 25.68
C TYR A 179 8.84 -2.81 26.26
N ARG A 180 8.16 -1.95 25.49
CA ARG A 180 7.60 -0.66 25.94
C ARG A 180 8.60 0.20 26.71
N LEU A 181 9.85 0.26 26.24
CA LEU A 181 10.93 0.97 26.91
C LEU A 181 10.87 2.47 26.66
N GLY A 182 10.61 3.22 27.73
CA GLY A 182 10.73 4.67 27.74
C GLY A 182 9.65 5.42 26.95
N THR A 183 9.65 6.76 27.11
CA THR A 183 8.69 7.66 26.44
C THR A 183 9.32 8.44 25.30
N ASN A 184 10.66 8.53 25.26
CA ASN A 184 11.37 9.45 24.37
C ASN A 184 11.77 8.83 23.03
N ILE A 185 11.78 7.49 22.92
CA ILE A 185 12.10 6.77 21.67
C ILE A 185 10.84 6.10 21.17
N SER A 186 10.44 6.41 19.94
CA SER A 186 9.24 5.84 19.33
C SER A 186 9.55 5.18 17.99
N LEU A 187 9.20 3.91 17.87
CA LEU A 187 9.26 3.19 16.61
C LEU A 187 8.01 3.53 15.79
N LYS A 188 8.21 4.00 14.56
CA LYS A 188 7.16 4.23 13.56
C LYS A 188 7.40 3.26 12.42
N ILE A 189 6.53 2.28 12.28
CA ILE A 189 6.72 1.16 11.37
C ILE A 189 5.69 1.29 10.25
N SER A 190 6.15 1.44 9.01
CA SER A 190 5.28 1.32 7.85
C SER A 190 5.36 -0.09 7.27
N THR A 191 4.23 -0.61 6.87
CA THR A 191 4.14 -1.94 6.25
C THR A 191 3.02 -1.97 5.21
N GLN A 192 3.13 -2.88 4.26
CA GLN A 192 2.01 -3.29 3.44
C GLN A 192 1.14 -4.29 4.22
N MET A 193 -0.05 -4.61 3.70
CA MET A 193 -0.98 -5.59 4.29
C MET A 193 -0.42 -7.03 4.37
N ARG A 194 0.85 -7.21 4.01
CA ARG A 194 1.58 -8.48 4.08
C ARG A 194 2.27 -8.74 5.41
N TYR A 195 2.29 -7.77 6.31
CA TYR A 195 2.84 -7.97 7.64
C TYR A 195 1.89 -8.86 8.45
N ASN A 196 2.21 -10.15 8.51
CA ASN A 196 1.35 -11.19 9.07
C ASN A 196 1.93 -11.89 10.30
N VAL A 197 3.07 -11.40 10.82
CA VAL A 197 3.74 -11.95 12.00
C VAL A 197 3.52 -10.98 13.16
N TYR A 198 2.73 -11.38 14.14
CA TYR A 198 2.43 -10.58 15.34
C TYR A 198 2.99 -11.24 16.61
N LEU A 199 3.92 -12.18 16.48
CA LEU A 199 4.59 -12.85 17.58
C LEU A 199 5.95 -12.21 17.86
N THR A 200 6.33 -12.14 19.13
CA THR A 200 7.68 -11.81 19.59
C THR A 200 8.63 -13.02 19.45
N LEU A 201 9.91 -12.81 19.67
CA LEU A 201 10.90 -13.92 19.75
C LEU A 201 10.59 -14.96 20.84
N SER A 202 9.91 -14.54 21.91
CA SER A 202 9.45 -15.40 23.00
C SER A 202 8.08 -16.03 22.78
N GLY A 203 7.44 -15.78 21.62
CA GLY A 203 6.12 -16.32 21.29
C GLY A 203 4.94 -15.56 21.89
N GLN A 204 5.15 -14.37 22.47
CA GLN A 204 4.07 -13.51 22.94
C GLN A 204 3.44 -12.77 21.76
N THR A 205 2.12 -12.62 21.75
CA THR A 205 1.41 -11.83 20.74
C THR A 205 1.48 -10.34 21.09
N ILE A 206 1.68 -9.50 20.10
CA ILE A 206 1.50 -8.04 20.23
C ILE A 206 0.13 -7.65 19.71
N ASP A 207 -0.59 -6.81 20.45
CA ASP A 207 -1.98 -6.45 20.15
C ASP A 207 -2.19 -4.94 20.09
N SER A 208 -3.05 -4.51 19.16
CA SER A 208 -3.56 -3.15 19.10
C SER A 208 -4.85 -3.07 19.95
N PRO A 209 -5.06 -2.03 20.77
CA PRO A 209 -4.20 -0.84 20.98
C PRO A 209 -3.21 -0.96 22.15
N HIS A 210 -3.00 -2.15 22.73
CA HIS A 210 -2.23 -2.33 23.96
C HIS A 210 -0.73 -2.12 23.76
N ASP A 211 -0.17 -2.69 22.68
CA ASP A 211 1.26 -2.65 22.41
C ASP A 211 1.61 -1.59 21.35
N TYR A 212 0.72 -1.36 20.39
CA TYR A 212 0.91 -0.39 19.31
C TYR A 212 -0.42 0.26 18.91
N SER A 213 -0.35 1.38 18.19
CA SER A 213 -1.50 2.01 17.52
C SER A 213 -1.37 1.81 16.02
N GLU A 214 -2.43 1.31 15.39
CA GLU A 214 -2.48 1.13 13.95
C GLU A 214 -3.15 2.31 13.26
N VAL A 215 -2.51 2.82 12.21
CA VAL A 215 -3.07 3.83 11.30
C VAL A 215 -3.19 3.22 9.91
N ASN A 216 -4.38 2.78 9.55
CA ASN A 216 -4.64 2.28 8.20
C ASN A 216 -4.86 3.46 7.24
N ILE A 217 -3.86 3.74 6.39
CA ILE A 217 -3.89 4.85 5.43
C ILE A 217 -5.00 4.66 4.39
N SER A 218 -5.34 3.43 4.02
CA SER A 218 -6.41 3.15 3.06
C SER A 218 -7.81 3.46 3.59
N ASN A 219 -8.03 3.33 4.91
CA ASN A 219 -9.31 3.71 5.54
C ASN A 219 -9.57 5.22 5.43
N VAL A 220 -8.54 6.03 5.30
CA VAL A 220 -8.67 7.47 5.10
C VAL A 220 -9.36 7.79 3.77
N TYR A 221 -9.15 6.96 2.74
CA TYR A 221 -9.76 7.17 1.42
C TYR A 221 -11.28 6.87 1.40
N THR A 222 -11.73 5.89 2.13
CA THR A 222 -13.14 5.43 2.12
C THR A 222 -14.05 6.22 3.08
N SER A 223 -13.48 7.12 3.90
CA SER A 223 -14.27 7.93 4.83
C SER A 223 -14.81 9.20 4.19
N SER A 224 -15.97 9.69 4.65
CA SER A 224 -16.58 10.94 4.20
C SER A 224 -15.78 12.21 4.55
N LYS A 225 -14.81 12.10 5.45
CA LYS A 225 -13.87 13.17 5.84
C LYS A 225 -12.54 13.11 5.07
N ASN A 226 -12.53 12.40 3.98
CA ASN A 226 -11.31 12.07 3.26
C ASN A 226 -10.73 13.29 2.53
N LYS A 227 -9.50 13.61 2.84
CA LYS A 227 -8.70 14.66 2.19
C LYS A 227 -7.89 14.15 0.98
N TYR A 228 -8.11 12.90 0.54
CA TYR A 228 -7.33 12.31 -0.55
C TYR A 228 -7.43 13.11 -1.86
N LYS A 229 -8.63 13.60 -2.19
CA LYS A 229 -8.84 14.45 -3.36
C LYS A 229 -8.06 15.76 -3.27
N GLU A 230 -8.07 16.40 -2.10
CA GLU A 230 -7.30 17.61 -1.81
C GLU A 230 -5.80 17.33 -1.91
N LEU A 231 -5.33 16.23 -1.30
CA LEU A 231 -3.94 15.80 -1.36
C LEU A 231 -3.45 15.59 -2.80
N ILE A 232 -4.21 14.86 -3.62
CA ILE A 232 -3.85 14.65 -5.04
C ILE A 232 -3.88 15.96 -5.81
N HIS A 233 -4.88 16.81 -5.55
CA HIS A 233 -4.95 18.13 -6.18
C HIS A 233 -3.69 18.94 -5.89
N ASP A 234 -3.29 19.04 -4.62
CA ASP A 234 -2.11 19.80 -4.20
C ASP A 234 -0.81 19.24 -4.79
N ILE A 235 -0.65 17.91 -4.79
CA ILE A 235 0.51 17.24 -5.37
C ILE A 235 0.62 17.57 -6.86
N VAL A 236 -0.48 17.44 -7.61
CA VAL A 236 -0.50 17.69 -9.04
C VAL A 236 -0.25 19.16 -9.33
N GLN A 237 -0.94 20.06 -8.65
CA GLN A 237 -0.79 21.51 -8.83
C GLN A 237 0.66 21.94 -8.59
N ARG A 238 1.30 21.50 -7.50
CA ARG A 238 2.70 21.82 -7.22
C ARG A 238 3.62 21.34 -8.33
N ARG A 239 3.44 20.13 -8.85
CA ARG A 239 4.23 19.61 -9.96
C ARG A 239 4.04 20.42 -11.25
N LEU A 240 2.78 20.75 -11.60
CA LEU A 240 2.50 21.56 -12.80
C LEU A 240 3.18 22.94 -12.72
N VAL A 241 3.18 23.56 -11.52
CA VAL A 241 3.88 24.83 -11.25
C VAL A 241 5.41 24.66 -11.34
N GLU A 242 5.96 23.63 -10.67
CA GLU A 242 7.41 23.35 -10.65
C GLU A 242 7.98 23.12 -12.04
N PHE A 243 7.27 22.36 -12.86
CA PHE A 243 7.66 22.10 -14.25
C PHE A 243 7.26 23.24 -15.22
N LYS A 244 6.72 24.36 -14.68
CA LYS A 244 6.34 25.56 -15.46
C LYS A 244 5.43 25.26 -16.66
N LEU A 245 4.49 24.31 -16.46
CA LEU A 245 3.55 23.98 -17.52
C LEU A 245 2.54 25.14 -17.74
N PRO A 246 2.05 25.34 -18.97
CA PRO A 246 1.14 26.45 -19.29
C PRO A 246 -0.15 26.45 -18.45
N ASN A 247 -0.64 25.26 -18.12
CA ASN A 247 -1.84 25.10 -17.31
C ASN A 247 -1.50 24.46 -15.96
N THR A 248 -1.69 25.19 -14.89
CA THR A 248 -1.38 24.76 -13.52
C THR A 248 -2.59 24.27 -12.73
N ASN A 249 -3.80 24.34 -13.29
CA ASN A 249 -5.01 23.79 -12.66
C ASN A 249 -5.17 22.32 -13.02
N PRO A 250 -5.19 21.38 -12.05
CA PRO A 250 -5.36 19.97 -12.32
C PRO A 250 -6.62 19.59 -13.09
N ASN A 251 -7.75 20.27 -12.88
CA ASN A 251 -8.99 19.98 -13.60
C ASN A 251 -8.91 20.38 -15.08
N ASP A 252 -8.22 21.48 -15.39
CA ASP A 252 -8.03 21.94 -16.76
C ASP A 252 -6.92 21.14 -17.46
N PHE A 253 -5.92 20.66 -16.69
CA PHE A 253 -4.86 19.80 -17.22
C PHE A 253 -5.36 18.39 -17.54
N PHE A 254 -6.32 17.86 -16.76
CA PHE A 254 -7.01 16.59 -17.01
C PHE A 254 -8.51 16.83 -17.29
N PRO A 255 -8.89 17.38 -18.45
CA PRO A 255 -10.27 17.71 -18.75
C PRO A 255 -11.17 16.48 -18.91
N GLU A 256 -12.44 16.64 -18.60
CA GLU A 256 -13.48 15.66 -18.83
C GLU A 256 -13.85 15.57 -20.33
N TYR A 257 -14.42 14.43 -20.74
CA TYR A 257 -14.95 14.28 -22.10
C TYR A 257 -16.31 14.99 -22.21
N LYS A 258 -16.34 16.19 -22.77
CA LYS A 258 -17.50 17.09 -22.80
C LYS A 258 -18.79 16.42 -23.30
N LYS A 259 -18.73 15.67 -24.41
CA LYS A 259 -19.92 15.00 -24.98
C LYS A 259 -20.54 14.00 -23.99
N GLN A 260 -19.73 13.26 -23.23
CA GLN A 260 -20.18 12.33 -22.21
C GLN A 260 -20.84 13.07 -21.05
N GLU A 261 -20.19 14.10 -20.52
CA GLU A 261 -20.72 14.85 -19.37
C GLU A 261 -21.99 15.62 -19.73
N GLU A 262 -22.11 16.14 -20.96
CA GLU A 262 -23.33 16.72 -21.46
C GLU A 262 -24.49 15.71 -21.53
N ALA A 263 -24.23 14.49 -22.01
CA ALA A 263 -25.23 13.43 -22.05
C ALA A 263 -25.66 12.98 -20.64
N ILE A 264 -24.71 12.79 -19.75
CA ILE A 264 -24.97 12.47 -18.33
C ILE A 264 -25.79 13.60 -17.67
N ASN A 265 -25.48 14.87 -17.96
CA ASN A 265 -26.18 16.00 -17.39
C ASN A 265 -27.65 16.10 -17.91
N LYS A 266 -27.92 15.65 -19.13
CA LYS A 266 -29.31 15.54 -19.63
C LYS A 266 -30.10 14.52 -18.81
N ILE A 267 -29.52 13.35 -18.54
CA ILE A 267 -30.16 12.32 -17.70
C ILE A 267 -30.31 12.83 -16.25
N TYR A 268 -29.30 13.54 -15.74
CA TYR A 268 -29.35 14.15 -14.42
C TYR A 268 -30.52 15.14 -14.26
N LYS A 269 -30.70 16.03 -15.24
CA LYS A 269 -31.82 16.97 -15.27
C LYS A 269 -33.18 16.27 -15.40
N TYR A 270 -33.26 15.17 -16.15
CA TYR A 270 -34.44 14.34 -16.22
C TYR A 270 -34.87 13.83 -14.84
N TYR A 271 -33.93 13.29 -14.02
CA TYR A 271 -34.23 12.82 -12.67
C TYR A 271 -34.67 13.95 -11.72
N ILE A 272 -34.10 15.15 -11.85
CA ILE A 272 -34.54 16.31 -11.09
C ILE A 272 -36.00 16.64 -11.42
N LYS A 273 -36.36 16.64 -12.71
CA LYS A 273 -37.75 16.87 -13.14
C LYS A 273 -38.68 15.78 -12.62
N GLN A 274 -38.28 14.51 -12.64
CA GLN A 274 -39.07 13.41 -12.05
C GLN A 274 -39.32 13.62 -10.55
N PHE A 275 -38.36 14.15 -9.81
CA PHE A 275 -38.55 14.52 -8.41
C PHE A 275 -39.60 15.63 -8.25
N GLU A 276 -39.50 16.68 -9.05
CA GLU A 276 -40.43 17.80 -9.02
C GLU A 276 -41.87 17.39 -9.41
N GLU A 277 -42.02 16.35 -10.24
CA GLU A 277 -43.31 15.73 -10.60
C GLU A 277 -43.78 14.68 -9.58
N GLY A 278 -43.07 14.45 -8.46
CA GLY A 278 -43.43 13.46 -7.44
C GLY A 278 -43.24 11.98 -7.86
N LYS A 279 -42.46 11.73 -8.92
CA LYS A 279 -42.23 10.40 -9.50
C LYS A 279 -40.88 9.78 -9.08
N SER A 280 -40.14 10.44 -8.19
CA SER A 280 -38.81 9.94 -7.76
C SER A 280 -38.92 8.81 -6.74
N ARG A 281 -37.87 7.98 -6.68
CA ARG A 281 -37.68 6.94 -5.64
C ARG A 281 -36.98 7.50 -4.40
N GLY A 282 -36.13 8.52 -4.60
CA GLY A 282 -35.35 9.15 -3.53
C GLY A 282 -36.16 10.16 -2.74
N SER A 283 -35.80 10.32 -1.46
CA SER A 283 -36.44 11.29 -0.55
C SER A 283 -35.97 12.73 -0.75
N LYS A 284 -34.83 12.95 -1.41
CA LYS A 284 -34.23 14.26 -1.66
C LYS A 284 -34.09 14.52 -3.16
N LYS A 285 -34.20 15.81 -3.55
CA LYS A 285 -34.18 16.29 -4.95
C LYS A 285 -33.05 15.72 -5.82
N PHE A 286 -31.88 15.48 -5.24
CA PHE A 286 -30.69 15.05 -5.98
C PHE A 286 -30.36 13.56 -5.82
N ASP A 287 -31.12 12.80 -5.04
CA ASP A 287 -30.79 11.40 -4.72
C ASP A 287 -30.76 10.52 -5.97
N ASP A 288 -31.85 10.51 -6.74
CA ASP A 288 -31.98 9.69 -7.95
C ASP A 288 -31.04 10.17 -9.06
N ALA A 289 -30.92 11.49 -9.22
CA ALA A 289 -30.03 12.09 -10.19
C ALA A 289 -28.56 11.67 -9.94
N ASN A 290 -28.11 11.71 -8.69
CA ASN A 290 -26.75 11.30 -8.31
C ASN A 290 -26.52 9.79 -8.43
N ARG A 291 -27.54 8.97 -8.19
CA ARG A 291 -27.44 7.49 -8.21
C ARG A 291 -27.51 6.90 -9.61
N TYR A 292 -28.33 7.48 -10.49
CA TYR A 292 -28.73 6.80 -11.72
C TYR A 292 -28.19 7.43 -13.00
N SER A 293 -27.81 8.72 -13.03
CA SER A 293 -27.43 9.36 -14.29
C SER A 293 -26.25 8.72 -15.01
N ARG A 294 -25.16 8.41 -14.32
CA ARG A 294 -24.01 7.69 -14.92
C ARG A 294 -24.32 6.23 -15.24
N PRO A 295 -24.92 5.45 -14.33
CA PRO A 295 -25.36 4.09 -14.65
C PRO A 295 -26.29 3.99 -15.86
N ASP A 296 -27.27 4.91 -16.02
CA ASP A 296 -28.15 4.90 -17.18
C ASP A 296 -27.41 5.25 -18.47
N TYR A 297 -26.51 6.23 -18.42
CA TYR A 297 -25.66 6.54 -19.56
C TYR A 297 -24.81 5.33 -20.00
N ILE A 298 -24.19 4.59 -19.06
CA ILE A 298 -23.43 3.38 -19.35
C ILE A 298 -24.35 2.29 -19.94
N LYS A 299 -25.57 2.16 -19.42
CA LYS A 299 -26.57 1.22 -19.94
C LYS A 299 -27.00 1.57 -21.37
N GLU A 300 -27.23 2.85 -21.66
CA GLU A 300 -27.55 3.34 -23.00
C GLU A 300 -26.44 3.08 -24.00
N LEU A 301 -25.17 3.26 -23.59
CA LEU A 301 -24.00 2.97 -24.43
C LEU A 301 -23.92 1.48 -24.81
N LYS A 302 -24.22 0.58 -23.86
CA LYS A 302 -24.22 -0.88 -24.12
C LYS A 302 -25.41 -1.35 -24.96
N SER A 303 -26.57 -0.66 -24.85
CA SER A 303 -27.75 -1.00 -25.63
C SER A 303 -27.75 -0.42 -27.05
N SER A 304 -26.97 0.65 -27.27
CA SER A 304 -26.82 1.23 -28.60
C SER A 304 -25.85 0.39 -29.42
N SER A 305 -26.34 -0.35 -30.40
CA SER A 305 -25.58 -1.16 -31.36
C SER A 305 -24.65 -0.35 -32.29
N LYS A 306 -24.37 0.91 -31.98
CA LYS A 306 -23.41 1.74 -32.73
C LYS A 306 -21.99 1.34 -32.33
N GLN A 307 -21.31 0.62 -33.21
CA GLN A 307 -19.88 0.40 -33.15
C GLN A 307 -19.15 1.71 -32.82
N GLY A 308 -18.38 1.73 -31.73
CA GLY A 308 -17.49 2.82 -31.38
C GLY A 308 -17.87 3.73 -30.22
N SER A 309 -19.02 3.55 -29.56
CA SER A 309 -19.35 4.34 -28.35
C SER A 309 -18.97 3.59 -27.08
N SER A 310 -17.86 3.96 -26.46
CA SER A 310 -17.41 3.43 -25.17
C SER A 310 -17.47 4.50 -24.08
N TYR A 311 -17.67 4.08 -22.82
CA TYR A 311 -17.57 4.97 -21.69
C TYR A 311 -16.14 5.48 -21.52
N PHE A 312 -15.95 6.79 -21.43
CA PHE A 312 -14.65 7.44 -21.32
C PHE A 312 -14.25 7.61 -19.86
N TYR A 313 -13.08 7.08 -19.52
CA TYR A 313 -12.42 7.28 -18.24
C TYR A 313 -11.51 8.50 -18.32
N SER A 314 -12.07 9.69 -18.18
CA SER A 314 -11.37 10.96 -18.29
C SER A 314 -11.92 11.99 -17.31
N GLY A 315 -11.09 13.00 -17.03
CA GLY A 315 -11.37 14.05 -16.05
C GLY A 315 -10.69 13.77 -14.70
N PHE A 316 -10.13 14.83 -14.13
CA PHE A 316 -9.34 14.76 -12.90
C PHE A 316 -10.04 13.97 -11.78
N ASN A 317 -11.35 14.22 -11.58
CA ASN A 317 -12.13 13.54 -10.56
C ASN A 317 -12.26 12.02 -10.81
N GLN A 318 -12.48 11.58 -12.05
CA GLN A 318 -12.54 10.15 -12.37
C GLN A 318 -11.18 9.46 -12.17
N LEU A 319 -10.07 10.12 -12.55
CA LEU A 319 -8.71 9.59 -12.37
C LEU A 319 -8.36 9.42 -10.88
N ILE A 320 -8.80 10.35 -10.02
CA ILE A 320 -8.68 10.22 -8.56
C ILE A 320 -9.39 8.96 -8.07
N HIS A 321 -10.60 8.69 -8.54
CA HIS A 321 -11.32 7.49 -8.15
C HIS A 321 -10.66 6.21 -8.67
N LEU A 322 -10.17 6.20 -9.90
CA LEU A 322 -9.44 5.06 -10.47
C LEU A 322 -8.17 4.71 -9.70
N SER A 323 -7.53 5.68 -9.07
CA SER A 323 -6.34 5.43 -8.24
C SER A 323 -6.62 4.70 -6.92
N SER A 324 -7.89 4.46 -6.55
CA SER A 324 -8.31 3.72 -5.34
C SER A 324 -7.67 4.19 -4.04
N GLY A 325 -7.37 5.50 -3.90
CA GLY A 325 -6.71 6.05 -2.71
C GLY A 325 -5.19 5.84 -2.67
N ILE A 326 -4.59 5.33 -3.72
CA ILE A 326 -3.15 5.07 -3.81
C ILE A 326 -2.49 6.14 -4.69
N VAL A 327 -1.74 7.05 -4.06
CA VAL A 327 -1.09 8.18 -4.74
C VAL A 327 -0.22 7.71 -5.92
N ARG A 328 0.52 6.61 -5.74
CA ARG A 328 1.37 6.02 -6.77
C ARG A 328 0.57 5.67 -8.03
N TYR A 329 -0.60 5.06 -7.91
CA TYR A 329 -1.43 4.70 -9.07
C TYR A 329 -1.91 5.93 -9.86
N PHE A 330 -2.23 7.03 -9.15
CA PHE A 330 -2.55 8.28 -9.81
C PHE A 330 -1.34 8.84 -10.58
N LEU A 331 -0.20 8.94 -9.92
CA LEU A 331 1.00 9.53 -10.50
C LEU A 331 1.57 8.70 -11.66
N GLU A 332 1.57 7.38 -11.53
CA GLU A 332 2.07 6.47 -12.56
C GLU A 332 1.19 6.54 -13.83
N SER A 333 -0.13 6.42 -13.67
CA SER A 333 -1.05 6.57 -14.81
C SER A 333 -0.94 7.95 -15.46
N SER A 334 -0.77 9.01 -14.67
CA SER A 334 -0.55 10.38 -15.17
C SER A 334 0.76 10.50 -15.96
N THR A 335 1.82 9.82 -15.51
CA THR A 335 3.11 9.77 -16.23
C THR A 335 2.96 9.08 -17.59
N TYR A 336 2.23 7.97 -17.66
CA TYR A 336 1.94 7.29 -18.93
C TYR A 336 1.10 8.17 -19.85
N MET A 337 0.09 8.88 -19.34
CA MET A 337 -0.72 9.82 -20.12
C MET A 337 0.12 10.96 -20.68
N TYR A 338 1.00 11.55 -19.87
CA TYR A 338 1.90 12.61 -20.30
C TYR A 338 2.88 12.11 -21.37
N SER A 339 3.47 10.95 -21.17
CA SER A 339 4.38 10.31 -22.13
C SER A 339 3.69 10.01 -23.47
N GLU A 340 2.44 9.56 -23.44
CA GLU A 340 1.65 9.31 -24.65
C GLU A 340 1.31 10.60 -25.40
N MET A 341 1.02 11.69 -24.68
CA MET A 341 0.82 13.01 -25.28
C MET A 341 2.09 13.51 -25.97
N LEU A 342 3.27 13.34 -25.33
CA LEU A 342 4.56 13.74 -25.91
C LEU A 342 4.87 12.99 -27.20
N LYS A 343 4.59 11.68 -27.27
CA LYS A 343 4.81 10.88 -28.49
C LYS A 343 4.00 11.40 -29.69
N ASN A 344 2.80 11.90 -29.42
CA ASN A 344 1.84 12.31 -30.46
C ASN A 344 1.83 13.83 -30.71
N SER A 345 2.63 14.61 -29.98
CA SER A 345 2.66 16.06 -30.07
C SER A 345 3.89 16.55 -30.85
N THR A 346 3.67 17.48 -31.77
CA THR A 346 4.74 18.28 -32.39
C THR A 346 5.13 19.50 -31.54
N LYS A 347 4.32 19.85 -30.52
CA LYS A 347 4.57 20.93 -29.57
C LYS A 347 5.53 20.47 -28.49
N LYS A 348 6.46 21.34 -28.06
CA LYS A 348 7.38 21.08 -26.94
C LYS A 348 6.69 21.09 -25.57
N GLU A 349 5.53 21.74 -25.46
CA GLU A 349 4.81 21.92 -24.20
C GLU A 349 3.41 21.34 -24.29
N ILE A 350 3.03 20.57 -23.28
CA ILE A 350 1.70 19.97 -23.14
C ILE A 350 0.84 20.89 -22.28
N GLU A 351 -0.21 21.46 -22.86
CA GLU A 351 -1.16 22.34 -22.18
C GLU A 351 -2.18 21.56 -21.35
N PHE A 352 -2.62 20.39 -21.84
CA PHE A 352 -3.55 19.48 -21.16
C PHE A 352 -3.44 18.08 -21.74
N ILE A 353 -3.89 17.08 -20.98
CA ILE A 353 -3.97 15.69 -21.44
C ILE A 353 -5.34 15.44 -22.06
N SER A 354 -5.40 15.14 -23.36
CA SER A 354 -6.68 14.95 -24.05
C SER A 354 -7.51 13.81 -23.44
N PRO A 355 -8.85 13.94 -23.39
CA PRO A 355 -9.73 12.88 -22.85
C PRO A 355 -9.55 11.53 -23.56
N THR A 356 -9.21 11.53 -24.83
CA THR A 356 -8.92 10.32 -25.61
C THR A 356 -7.69 9.60 -25.08
N VAL A 357 -6.60 10.33 -24.82
CA VAL A 357 -5.38 9.76 -24.23
C VAL A 357 -5.61 9.30 -22.81
N GLN A 358 -6.34 10.08 -21.98
CA GLN A 358 -6.72 9.67 -20.64
C GLN A 358 -7.45 8.33 -20.65
N ASN A 359 -8.48 8.18 -21.51
CA ASN A 359 -9.25 6.96 -21.63
C ASN A 359 -8.40 5.78 -22.14
N LYS A 360 -7.59 5.97 -23.19
CA LYS A 360 -6.69 4.95 -23.73
C LYS A 360 -5.74 4.41 -22.66
N VAL A 361 -5.06 5.32 -21.97
CA VAL A 361 -4.08 4.93 -20.93
C VAL A 361 -4.77 4.31 -19.71
N SER A 362 -5.91 4.84 -19.25
CA SER A 362 -6.66 4.25 -18.15
C SER A 362 -7.08 2.81 -18.42
N ARG A 363 -7.52 2.49 -19.65
CA ARG A 363 -7.86 1.14 -20.06
C ARG A 363 -6.62 0.23 -20.15
N ALA A 364 -5.54 0.69 -20.78
CA ALA A 364 -4.29 -0.06 -20.87
C ALA A 364 -3.73 -0.37 -19.47
N TYR A 365 -3.71 0.63 -18.59
CA TYR A 365 -3.24 0.49 -17.20
C TYR A 365 -4.10 -0.47 -16.37
N SER A 366 -5.41 -0.50 -16.63
CA SER A 366 -6.34 -1.47 -16.03
C SER A 366 -6.11 -2.89 -16.53
N ASN A 367 -5.89 -3.06 -17.83
CA ASN A 367 -5.58 -4.35 -18.44
C ASN A 367 -4.24 -4.90 -17.96
N GLU A 368 -3.19 -4.07 -17.90
CA GLU A 368 -1.90 -4.45 -17.34
C GLU A 368 -2.06 -5.04 -15.92
N PHE A 369 -2.84 -4.36 -15.07
CA PHE A 369 -3.10 -4.82 -13.70
C PHE A 369 -3.80 -6.17 -13.64
N LEU A 370 -4.78 -6.41 -14.49
CA LEU A 370 -5.56 -7.66 -14.48
C LEU A 370 -4.86 -8.82 -15.20
N PHE A 371 -4.05 -8.56 -16.24
CA PHE A 371 -3.47 -9.62 -17.07
C PHE A 371 -1.97 -9.78 -16.82
N GLU A 372 -1.18 -8.74 -17.00
CA GLU A 372 0.28 -8.86 -16.93
C GLU A 372 0.79 -9.05 -15.50
N GLU A 373 0.24 -8.32 -14.53
CA GLU A 373 0.63 -8.48 -13.13
C GLU A 373 0.22 -9.85 -12.59
N PHE A 374 -0.93 -10.41 -13.00
CA PHE A 374 -1.31 -11.78 -12.66
C PHE A 374 -0.33 -12.82 -13.19
N GLU A 375 0.12 -12.69 -14.43
CA GLU A 375 1.12 -13.60 -14.97
C GLU A 375 2.46 -13.52 -14.22
N LYS A 376 2.87 -12.31 -13.79
CA LYS A 376 4.03 -12.14 -12.90
C LYS A 376 3.81 -12.83 -11.55
N HIS A 377 2.63 -12.66 -10.94
CA HIS A 377 2.29 -13.33 -9.68
C HIS A 377 2.28 -14.85 -9.81
N LYS A 378 1.73 -15.39 -10.89
CA LYS A 378 1.72 -16.83 -11.18
C LYS A 378 3.14 -17.40 -11.29
N LYS A 379 4.04 -16.72 -12.00
CA LYS A 379 5.44 -17.12 -12.14
C LYS A 379 6.20 -17.09 -10.82
N THR A 380 5.89 -16.14 -9.95
CA THR A 380 6.57 -15.94 -8.65
C THR A 380 5.84 -16.57 -7.46
N ALA A 381 4.70 -17.23 -7.69
CA ALA A 381 3.85 -17.78 -6.62
C ALA A 381 4.63 -18.68 -5.66
N LYS A 382 5.36 -19.68 -6.19
CA LYS A 382 6.16 -20.63 -5.38
C LYS A 382 7.23 -19.93 -4.54
N LEU A 383 7.90 -18.91 -5.10
CA LEU A 383 8.92 -18.13 -4.39
C LEU A 383 8.33 -17.32 -3.23
N ARG A 384 7.04 -16.99 -3.31
CA ARG A 384 6.31 -16.21 -2.30
C ARG A 384 5.50 -17.08 -1.35
N GLY A 385 5.62 -18.41 -1.43
CA GLY A 385 4.88 -19.34 -0.58
C GLY A 385 3.40 -19.51 -0.93
N TYR A 386 2.96 -19.07 -2.13
CA TYR A 386 1.59 -19.22 -2.59
C TYR A 386 1.41 -20.43 -3.49
N SER A 387 0.25 -21.08 -3.42
CA SER A 387 -0.16 -22.08 -4.39
C SER A 387 -0.51 -21.42 -5.74
N SER A 388 -0.13 -22.05 -6.84
CA SER A 388 -0.57 -21.63 -8.19
C SER A 388 -2.09 -21.67 -8.35
N ASP A 389 -2.77 -22.58 -7.64
CA ASP A 389 -4.22 -22.66 -7.62
C ASP A 389 -4.85 -21.46 -6.93
N ASN A 390 -4.29 -20.97 -5.82
CA ASN A 390 -4.79 -19.79 -5.14
C ASN A 390 -4.71 -18.53 -6.02
N ILE A 391 -3.68 -18.39 -6.84
CA ILE A 391 -3.59 -17.31 -7.84
C ILE A 391 -4.70 -17.43 -8.88
N ARG A 392 -4.95 -18.63 -9.40
CA ARG A 392 -6.05 -18.90 -10.34
C ARG A 392 -7.41 -18.61 -9.70
N TYR A 393 -7.64 -19.05 -8.48
CA TYR A 393 -8.87 -18.80 -7.72
C TYR A 393 -9.11 -17.31 -7.48
N LEU A 394 -8.06 -16.56 -7.16
CA LEU A 394 -8.15 -15.11 -7.03
C LEU A 394 -8.54 -14.46 -8.35
N ARG A 395 -7.96 -14.90 -9.49
CA ARG A 395 -8.33 -14.40 -10.81
C ARG A 395 -9.82 -14.66 -11.10
N ASN A 396 -10.28 -15.88 -10.87
CA ASN A 396 -11.67 -16.26 -11.05
C ASN A 396 -12.61 -15.41 -10.19
N LEU A 397 -12.25 -15.18 -8.92
CA LEU A 397 -13.02 -14.32 -8.01
C LEU A 397 -13.14 -12.89 -8.53
N ILE A 398 -12.05 -12.30 -9.04
CA ILE A 398 -12.07 -10.93 -9.59
C ILE A 398 -12.95 -10.87 -10.85
N ASP A 399 -12.83 -11.83 -11.76
CA ASP A 399 -13.65 -11.89 -12.97
C ASP A 399 -15.13 -12.07 -12.61
N ALA A 400 -15.43 -12.94 -11.64
CA ALA A 400 -16.79 -13.15 -11.14
C ALA A 400 -17.41 -11.91 -10.51
N LEU A 401 -16.65 -11.23 -9.62
CA LEU A 401 -17.13 -10.01 -8.95
C LEU A 401 -17.24 -8.85 -9.93
N GLY A 402 -16.27 -8.66 -10.82
CA GLY A 402 -16.33 -7.65 -11.87
C GLY A 402 -17.56 -7.83 -12.78
N GLY A 403 -17.82 -9.07 -13.21
CA GLY A 403 -19.02 -9.41 -13.96
C GLY A 403 -20.33 -9.18 -13.18
N LEU A 404 -20.36 -9.54 -11.89
CA LEU A 404 -21.50 -9.25 -11.01
C LEU A 404 -21.75 -7.74 -10.89
N PHE A 405 -20.71 -6.95 -10.62
CA PHE A 405 -20.84 -5.51 -10.46
C PHE A 405 -21.31 -4.84 -11.76
N SER A 406 -20.80 -5.31 -12.91
CA SER A 406 -21.28 -4.87 -14.23
C SER A 406 -22.76 -5.22 -14.43
N ALA A 407 -23.19 -6.43 -14.07
CA ALA A 407 -24.59 -6.85 -14.16
C ALA A 407 -25.50 -5.99 -13.25
N ILE A 408 -25.08 -5.72 -12.01
CA ILE A 408 -25.82 -4.84 -11.08
C ILE A 408 -25.91 -3.41 -11.64
N LEU A 409 -24.83 -2.89 -12.22
CA LEU A 409 -24.81 -1.55 -12.82
C LEU A 409 -25.85 -1.40 -13.92
N LEU A 410 -26.04 -2.44 -14.74
CA LEU A 410 -27.00 -2.46 -15.86
C LEU A 410 -28.43 -2.80 -15.43
N SER A 411 -28.64 -3.30 -14.23
CA SER A 411 -29.94 -3.71 -13.71
C SER A 411 -30.80 -2.51 -13.30
N ASN A 412 -32.01 -2.78 -12.81
CA ASN A 412 -32.91 -1.79 -12.23
C ASN A 412 -32.83 -1.77 -10.69
N ALA A 413 -31.72 -2.24 -10.11
CA ALA A 413 -31.50 -2.23 -8.67
C ALA A 413 -31.50 -0.78 -8.09
N SER A 414 -31.87 -0.64 -6.83
CA SER A 414 -31.86 0.66 -6.13
C SER A 414 -30.46 1.20 -5.89
N GLU A 415 -29.46 0.31 -5.70
CA GLU A 415 -28.05 0.67 -5.67
C GLU A 415 -27.32 -0.10 -6.77
N ARG A 416 -26.85 0.63 -7.77
CA ARG A 416 -26.27 0.08 -9.00
C ARG A 416 -24.75 0.21 -9.06
N ARG A 417 -24.17 1.10 -8.25
CA ARG A 417 -22.74 1.37 -8.26
C ARG A 417 -22.04 0.57 -7.14
N VAL A 418 -21.92 -0.73 -7.35
CA VAL A 418 -21.35 -1.67 -6.38
C VAL A 418 -19.89 -1.94 -6.72
N PHE A 419 -19.01 -1.83 -5.73
CA PHE A 419 -17.58 -2.14 -5.81
C PHE A 419 -17.10 -3.03 -4.65
N SER A 420 -18.00 -3.49 -3.81
CA SER A 420 -17.62 -4.21 -2.61
C SER A 420 -18.58 -5.34 -2.27
N VAL A 421 -18.04 -6.33 -1.58
CA VAL A 421 -18.81 -7.47 -1.07
C VAL A 421 -18.60 -7.63 0.42
N ALA A 422 -19.67 -8.05 1.10
CA ALA A 422 -19.65 -8.54 2.47
C ALA A 422 -20.05 -10.01 2.46
N ILE A 423 -19.45 -10.81 3.34
CA ILE A 423 -19.76 -12.24 3.46
C ILE A 423 -20.87 -12.39 4.49
N SER A 424 -21.95 -13.10 4.10
CA SER A 424 -23.14 -13.23 4.96
C SER A 424 -22.92 -14.16 6.17
N ASN A 425 -22.04 -15.17 6.00
CA ASN A 425 -21.75 -16.20 6.99
C ASN A 425 -20.26 -16.16 7.32
N GLU A 426 -19.84 -16.87 8.35
CA GLU A 426 -18.42 -17.05 8.61
C GLU A 426 -17.75 -17.71 7.38
N PRO A 427 -16.72 -17.07 6.78
CA PRO A 427 -16.08 -17.59 5.56
C PRO A 427 -15.30 -18.86 5.87
N ASP A 428 -15.36 -19.82 4.95
CA ASP A 428 -14.50 -21.00 5.03
C ASP A 428 -13.04 -20.68 4.65
N GLU A 429 -12.15 -21.66 4.86
CA GLU A 429 -10.70 -21.52 4.68
C GLU A 429 -10.35 -21.08 3.25
N LEU A 430 -10.92 -21.70 2.22
CA LEU A 430 -10.65 -21.33 0.82
C LEU A 430 -11.02 -19.88 0.51
N ILE A 431 -12.18 -19.44 0.97
CA ILE A 431 -12.66 -18.06 0.75
C ILE A 431 -11.75 -17.08 1.46
N THR A 432 -11.38 -17.40 2.71
CA THR A 432 -10.47 -16.57 3.53
C THR A 432 -9.12 -16.42 2.86
N GLU A 433 -8.48 -17.53 2.46
CA GLU A 433 -7.18 -17.53 1.78
C GLU A 433 -7.18 -16.70 0.49
N VAL A 434 -8.21 -16.86 -0.35
CA VAL A 434 -8.30 -16.15 -1.64
C VAL A 434 -8.51 -14.66 -1.44
N PHE A 435 -9.34 -14.24 -0.47
CA PHE A 435 -9.50 -12.82 -0.17
C PHE A 435 -8.25 -12.21 0.47
N GLU A 436 -7.59 -12.90 1.40
CA GLU A 436 -6.34 -12.45 2.02
C GLU A 436 -5.23 -12.30 0.97
N LEU A 437 -5.12 -13.27 0.06
CA LEU A 437 -4.23 -13.15 -1.08
C LEU A 437 -4.55 -11.93 -1.95
N GLY A 438 -5.83 -11.70 -2.23
CA GLY A 438 -6.28 -10.55 -3.02
C GLY A 438 -6.00 -9.21 -2.34
N VAL A 439 -6.12 -9.14 -1.01
CA VAL A 439 -5.74 -7.96 -0.21
C VAL A 439 -4.22 -7.79 -0.24
N GLY A 440 -3.45 -8.84 0.00
CA GLY A 440 -1.99 -8.81 -0.02
C GLY A 440 -1.39 -8.42 -1.38
N LEU A 441 -2.08 -8.71 -2.49
CA LEU A 441 -1.68 -8.33 -3.85
C LEU A 441 -2.31 -7.00 -4.33
N GLY A 442 -3.13 -6.33 -3.50
CA GLY A 442 -3.71 -5.02 -3.80
C GLY A 442 -4.95 -5.03 -4.69
N TYR A 443 -5.55 -6.20 -4.97
CA TYR A 443 -6.81 -6.30 -5.73
C TYR A 443 -8.04 -5.96 -4.89
N PHE A 444 -7.95 -6.13 -3.57
CA PHE A 444 -8.98 -5.75 -2.62
C PHE A 444 -8.40 -4.87 -1.51
N GLN A 445 -9.27 -4.00 -0.99
CA GLN A 445 -9.04 -3.23 0.24
C GLN A 445 -10.07 -3.69 1.28
N ILE A 446 -9.68 -3.69 2.56
CA ILE A 446 -10.58 -4.03 3.66
C ILE A 446 -11.19 -2.74 4.20
N SER A 447 -12.52 -2.74 4.34
CA SER A 447 -13.30 -1.74 5.06
C SER A 447 -14.26 -2.44 6.02
N THR A 448 -15.03 -1.69 6.78
CA THR A 448 -16.04 -2.26 7.69
C THR A 448 -17.34 -1.49 7.60
N ILE A 449 -18.44 -2.22 7.71
CA ILE A 449 -19.80 -1.68 7.84
C ILE A 449 -20.41 -2.13 9.17
N GLY A 450 -21.35 -1.34 9.71
CA GLY A 450 -22.14 -1.79 10.87
C GLY A 450 -22.96 -3.03 10.53
N ASN A 451 -23.07 -3.97 11.46
CA ASN A 451 -23.94 -5.12 11.28
C ASN A 451 -25.40 -4.68 11.15
N LYS A 452 -26.17 -5.34 10.27
CA LYS A 452 -27.61 -5.11 10.16
C LYS A 452 -28.38 -5.72 11.33
N GLU A 453 -27.85 -6.78 11.91
CA GLU A 453 -28.44 -7.52 13.01
C GLU A 453 -27.40 -7.64 14.14
N GLY A 454 -27.63 -6.92 15.24
CA GLY A 454 -26.78 -6.98 16.45
C GLY A 454 -25.67 -5.91 16.52
N THR A 455 -24.88 -6.01 17.59
CA THR A 455 -23.72 -5.14 17.85
C THR A 455 -22.49 -5.76 17.17
N GLY A 456 -21.81 -4.97 16.30
CA GLY A 456 -20.57 -5.40 15.66
C GLY A 456 -20.35 -4.76 14.30
N ARG A 457 -19.24 -5.11 13.67
CA ARG A 457 -18.88 -4.66 12.33
C ARG A 457 -18.63 -5.85 11.42
N THR A 458 -19.20 -5.81 10.21
CA THR A 458 -18.93 -6.78 9.15
C THR A 458 -17.79 -6.29 8.27
N ARG A 459 -16.84 -7.18 7.97
CA ARG A 459 -15.75 -6.93 7.03
C ARG A 459 -16.30 -6.78 5.62
N LEU A 460 -15.80 -5.76 4.93
CA LEU A 460 -16.17 -5.42 3.56
C LEU A 460 -14.90 -5.49 2.69
N TYR A 461 -14.95 -6.28 1.62
CA TYR A 461 -13.89 -6.36 0.64
C TYR A 461 -14.23 -5.46 -0.55
N VAL A 462 -13.46 -4.38 -0.70
CA VAL A 462 -13.65 -3.36 -1.73
C VAL A 462 -12.70 -3.66 -2.89
N MET A 463 -13.24 -3.97 -4.06
CA MET A 463 -12.43 -4.21 -5.26
C MET A 463 -11.68 -2.93 -5.68
N ASN A 464 -10.43 -3.08 -6.07
CA ASN A 464 -9.60 -1.96 -6.53
C ASN A 464 -10.22 -1.31 -7.78
N ARG A 465 -10.47 0.01 -7.71
CA ARG A 465 -11.12 0.75 -8.80
C ARG A 465 -10.27 0.90 -10.05
N ARG A 466 -8.98 0.62 -9.97
CA ARG A 466 -8.12 0.49 -11.17
C ARG A 466 -8.69 -0.56 -12.15
N LEU A 467 -9.49 -1.52 -11.65
CA LEU A 467 -10.16 -2.53 -12.47
C LEU A 467 -11.48 -2.03 -13.13
N ALA A 468 -11.96 -0.86 -12.80
CA ALA A 468 -13.23 -0.35 -13.34
C ALA A 468 -13.28 -0.30 -14.88
N PRO A 469 -12.21 0.11 -15.59
CA PRO A 469 -12.21 0.13 -17.06
C PRO A 469 -12.34 -1.23 -17.71
N VAL A 470 -11.80 -2.32 -17.12
CA VAL A 470 -11.94 -3.69 -17.66
C VAL A 470 -13.40 -4.13 -17.64
N PHE A 471 -14.11 -3.87 -16.55
CA PHE A 471 -15.49 -4.31 -16.36
C PHE A 471 -16.52 -3.26 -16.75
N THR A 472 -16.11 -2.13 -17.30
CA THR A 472 -16.95 -0.97 -17.66
C THR A 472 -17.84 -0.50 -16.49
N LEU A 473 -17.20 -0.25 -15.33
CA LEU A 473 -17.86 0.20 -14.11
C LEU A 473 -17.73 1.71 -13.92
N ASP A 474 -18.67 2.32 -13.19
CA ASP A 474 -18.55 3.71 -12.73
C ASP A 474 -17.66 3.77 -11.47
N PRO A 475 -16.44 4.33 -11.53
CA PRO A 475 -15.53 4.34 -10.40
C PRO A 475 -15.92 5.32 -9.29
N THR A 476 -16.91 6.21 -9.51
CA THR A 476 -17.18 7.37 -8.65
C THR A 476 -18.01 7.08 -7.40
N SER A 477 -18.50 5.85 -7.20
CA SER A 477 -19.30 5.48 -6.03
C SER A 477 -18.49 4.88 -4.88
N PHE A 478 -18.94 5.15 -3.66
CA PHE A 478 -18.34 4.62 -2.43
C PHE A 478 -19.30 3.75 -1.60
N ALA A 479 -20.63 3.83 -1.84
CA ALA A 479 -21.62 3.32 -0.89
C ALA A 479 -22.16 1.92 -1.22
N GLY A 480 -22.05 1.46 -2.46
CA GLY A 480 -22.66 0.22 -2.90
C GLY A 480 -21.85 -1.03 -2.47
N TYR A 481 -22.52 -1.96 -1.81
CA TYR A 481 -21.97 -3.28 -1.47
C TYR A 481 -23.02 -4.38 -1.67
N LYS A 482 -22.57 -5.62 -1.85
CA LYS A 482 -23.40 -6.80 -1.99
C LYS A 482 -23.06 -7.84 -0.94
N PHE A 483 -24.06 -8.38 -0.25
CA PHE A 483 -23.87 -9.57 0.56
C PHE A 483 -23.85 -10.81 -0.32
N LEU A 484 -22.87 -11.68 -0.11
CA LEU A 484 -22.76 -13.00 -0.76
C LEU A 484 -22.60 -14.09 0.30
N ARG A 485 -23.18 -15.27 0.02
CA ARG A 485 -23.03 -16.47 0.87
C ARG A 485 -21.79 -17.25 0.46
N ASN A 486 -21.34 -18.14 1.34
CA ASN A 486 -20.18 -19.00 1.08
C ASN A 486 -20.36 -19.83 -0.20
N GLU A 487 -21.55 -20.38 -0.45
CA GLU A 487 -21.83 -21.16 -1.66
C GLU A 487 -21.69 -20.33 -2.95
N GLU A 488 -22.15 -19.08 -2.91
CA GLU A 488 -22.04 -18.15 -4.02
C GLU A 488 -20.58 -17.75 -4.27
N LEU A 489 -19.80 -17.53 -3.21
CA LEU A 489 -18.38 -17.21 -3.30
C LEU A 489 -17.54 -18.40 -3.77
N LYS A 490 -17.85 -19.63 -3.31
CA LYS A 490 -17.23 -20.85 -3.84
C LYS A 490 -17.48 -21.01 -5.33
N LEU A 491 -18.72 -20.79 -5.76
CA LEU A 491 -19.03 -20.82 -7.18
C LEU A 491 -18.26 -19.75 -7.96
N ALA A 492 -18.13 -18.53 -7.42
CA ALA A 492 -17.35 -17.45 -8.03
C ALA A 492 -15.86 -17.81 -8.19
N ILE A 493 -15.29 -18.52 -7.19
CA ILE A 493 -13.89 -18.95 -7.18
C ILE A 493 -13.64 -20.12 -8.13
N LEU A 494 -14.57 -21.10 -8.18
CA LEU A 494 -14.37 -22.35 -8.92
C LEU A 494 -14.88 -22.27 -10.36
N ASP A 495 -16.00 -21.58 -10.59
CA ASP A 495 -16.66 -21.43 -11.90
C ASP A 495 -17.27 -20.03 -12.06
N PRO A 496 -16.44 -19.02 -12.39
CA PRO A 496 -16.88 -17.63 -12.48
C PRO A 496 -17.98 -17.40 -13.52
N GLN A 497 -17.97 -18.16 -14.63
CA GLN A 497 -18.96 -18.00 -15.69
C GLN A 497 -20.36 -18.44 -15.23
N ASN A 498 -20.44 -19.57 -14.57
CA ASN A 498 -21.70 -20.09 -14.03
C ASN A 498 -22.22 -19.20 -12.90
N PHE A 499 -21.32 -18.65 -12.06
CA PHE A 499 -21.67 -17.64 -11.07
C PHE A 499 -22.33 -16.41 -11.71
N ILE A 500 -21.68 -15.83 -12.73
CA ILE A 500 -22.19 -14.63 -13.43
C ILE A 500 -23.57 -14.92 -14.07
N ARG A 501 -23.73 -16.08 -14.75
CA ARG A 501 -25.02 -16.48 -15.33
C ARG A 501 -26.13 -16.59 -14.26
N SER A 502 -25.83 -17.24 -13.15
CA SER A 502 -26.75 -17.38 -12.01
C SER A 502 -27.17 -16.02 -11.45
N MET A 503 -26.22 -15.10 -11.28
CA MET A 503 -26.49 -13.76 -10.76
C MET A 503 -27.26 -12.88 -11.74
N LYS A 504 -26.96 -12.94 -13.05
CA LYS A 504 -27.74 -12.27 -14.09
C LYS A 504 -29.20 -12.73 -14.08
N LYS A 505 -29.44 -14.04 -13.98
CA LYS A 505 -30.80 -14.59 -13.86
C LYS A 505 -31.53 -14.07 -12.63
N LYS A 506 -30.87 -13.98 -11.46
CA LYS A 506 -31.43 -13.38 -10.24
C LYS A 506 -31.77 -11.89 -10.40
N LEU A 507 -31.05 -11.17 -11.25
CA LEU A 507 -31.27 -9.75 -11.55
C LEU A 507 -32.25 -9.53 -12.68
N SER A 508 -32.87 -10.57 -13.23
CA SER A 508 -33.79 -10.52 -14.37
C SER A 508 -33.20 -9.85 -15.62
N LEU A 509 -31.89 -10.07 -15.86
CA LEU A 509 -31.19 -9.59 -17.04
C LEU A 509 -31.14 -10.69 -18.11
N ASN A 510 -31.23 -10.32 -19.40
CA ASN A 510 -31.05 -11.27 -20.51
C ASN A 510 -29.63 -11.85 -20.48
N VAL A 511 -29.54 -13.19 -20.54
CA VAL A 511 -28.29 -13.92 -20.43
C VAL A 511 -27.54 -13.96 -21.77
N GLU A 512 -28.24 -13.76 -22.89
CA GLU A 512 -27.73 -13.99 -24.25
C GLU A 512 -26.92 -12.82 -24.84
N GLU A 513 -27.07 -11.58 -24.32
CA GLU A 513 -26.44 -10.40 -24.94
C GLU A 513 -24.97 -10.17 -24.59
N ASP A 514 -24.37 -10.93 -23.65
CA ASP A 514 -23.03 -10.62 -23.10
C ASP A 514 -21.96 -11.71 -23.31
N LEU A 515 -22.14 -12.63 -24.22
CA LEU A 515 -21.09 -13.57 -24.63
C LEU A 515 -19.93 -12.90 -25.38
N TYR A 516 -20.08 -11.64 -25.77
CA TYR A 516 -19.13 -10.86 -26.56
C TYR A 516 -18.11 -10.04 -25.75
N VAL A 517 -18.06 -10.15 -24.42
CA VAL A 517 -17.03 -9.45 -23.63
C VAL A 517 -15.62 -10.03 -23.86
N ASN A 518 -15.52 -11.27 -24.33
CA ASN A 518 -14.23 -11.88 -24.67
C ASN A 518 -13.73 -11.56 -26.08
N ASP A 519 -14.61 -11.21 -27.03
CA ASP A 519 -14.20 -10.92 -28.43
C ASP A 519 -13.53 -9.55 -28.60
N GLN A 520 -13.59 -8.66 -27.61
CA GLN A 520 -12.82 -7.39 -27.63
C GLN A 520 -11.33 -7.57 -27.30
N LEU A 521 -10.90 -8.75 -26.88
CA LEU A 521 -9.49 -9.06 -26.62
C LEU A 521 -8.73 -9.46 -27.89
N GLU A 522 -9.41 -9.90 -28.96
CA GLU A 522 -8.77 -10.25 -30.24
C GLU A 522 -8.51 -9.06 -31.19
N LEU A 523 -9.00 -7.86 -30.84
CA LEU A 523 -8.82 -6.65 -31.66
C LEU A 523 -7.51 -5.89 -31.40
N PHE A 524 -6.59 -6.45 -30.63
CA PHE A 524 -5.28 -5.82 -30.33
C PHE A 524 -4.08 -6.65 -30.80
N GLU A 525 -4.27 -7.65 -31.66
CA GLU A 525 -3.17 -8.40 -32.33
C GLU A 525 -2.87 -7.91 -33.76
N GLU A 526 -3.21 -6.67 -34.13
CA GLU A 526 -2.69 -6.02 -35.34
C GLU A 526 -2.06 -4.65 -35.02
#